data_7d10dd9cefa385e4f86d87c1e815fed9
#
_entry.id   7d10dd9cefa385e4f86d87c1e815fed9
#
_cell.length_a   1.000
_cell.length_b   1.000
_cell.length_c   1.000
_cell.angle_alpha   90.00
_cell.angle_beta   90.00
_cell.angle_gamma   90.00
#
_symmetry.space_group_name_H-M   'P 1'
#
loop_
_entity.id
_entity.type
_entity.pdbx_description
1 polymer ?
#
loop_
_entity_poly.entity_id
_entity_poly.type
_entity_poly.pdbx_seq_one_letter_code
_entity_poly.pdbx_strand_id
1 'polypeptide(L)'
;IQEIFGISPFLKEMANRYAAHGFAVIVPDLFWRQGAALTELPDQSETATNKAFELYQKFDVEKGVDDIAASLRWLRENENTSGKTAVVGYCLGGLLAFLSGCQLDIDAAIGYYGVGIEKNLQHKNMIRKPMMLHFAENDAFVPAETRKELEENFSDNDLVSLHNYAGCDHGFARTGGGNYDKAAAEISDTRTLALLKKSLT
;
A
#
# COMPACT_ATOMS: atom_id res chain seq x y z
N ILE A 1 -0.14 4.53 -2.44
CA ILE A 1 -0.59 5.05 -1.13
C ILE A 1 0.61 5.09 -0.21
N GLN A 2 0.77 6.19 0.53
CA GLN A 2 1.93 6.53 1.35
C GLN A 2 2.13 5.63 2.57
N GLU A 3 3.38 5.59 3.03
CA GLU A 3 3.75 5.17 4.39
C GLU A 3 3.47 6.30 5.39
N ILE A 4 3.88 6.14 6.65
CA ILE A 4 3.77 7.20 7.66
C ILE A 4 4.66 8.43 7.36
N PHE A 5 5.57 8.35 6.39
CA PHE A 5 6.48 9.43 5.98
C PHE A 5 5.89 10.41 4.94
N GLY A 6 4.60 10.27 4.62
CA GLY A 6 3.95 11.14 3.63
C GLY A 6 4.41 10.85 2.19
N ILE A 7 4.44 11.88 1.37
CA ILE A 7 4.88 11.79 -0.05
C ILE A 7 6.41 11.79 -0.11
N SER A 8 7.02 10.73 0.41
CA SER A 8 8.48 10.57 0.50
C SER A 8 9.16 10.43 -0.89
N PRO A 9 10.49 10.61 -0.98
CA PRO A 9 11.24 10.35 -2.20
C PRO A 9 11.03 8.94 -2.76
N PHE A 10 10.96 7.93 -1.89
CA PHE A 10 10.62 6.56 -2.27
C PHE A 10 9.26 6.48 -2.98
N LEU A 11 8.24 7.12 -2.42
CA LEU A 11 6.90 7.05 -2.99
C LEU A 11 6.81 7.76 -4.35
N LYS A 12 7.56 8.88 -4.51
CA LYS A 12 7.70 9.56 -5.81
C LYS A 12 8.42 8.68 -6.84
N GLU A 13 9.46 7.97 -6.43
CA GLU A 13 10.16 7.00 -7.27
C GLU A 13 9.22 5.90 -7.75
N MET A 14 8.43 5.31 -6.85
CA MET A 14 7.46 4.28 -7.20
C MET A 14 6.38 4.80 -8.15
N ALA A 15 5.88 6.02 -7.94
CA ALA A 15 4.93 6.64 -8.86
C ALA A 15 5.52 6.81 -10.27
N ASN A 16 6.75 7.31 -10.38
CA ASN A 16 7.44 7.43 -11.66
C ASN A 16 7.69 6.07 -12.32
N ARG A 17 8.00 5.05 -11.53
CA ARG A 17 8.21 3.69 -12.02
C ARG A 17 6.93 3.11 -12.62
N TYR A 18 5.78 3.24 -11.95
CA TYR A 18 4.50 2.80 -12.50
C TYR A 18 4.12 3.62 -13.74
N ALA A 19 4.35 4.93 -13.74
CA ALA A 19 4.12 5.78 -14.90
C ALA A 19 4.96 5.35 -16.11
N ALA A 20 6.21 4.95 -15.91
CA ALA A 20 7.08 4.42 -16.96
C ALA A 20 6.57 3.09 -17.57
N HIS A 21 5.69 2.38 -16.85
CA HIS A 21 4.99 1.19 -17.35
C HIS A 21 3.65 1.50 -18.03
N GLY A 22 3.32 2.77 -18.25
CA GLY A 22 2.14 3.21 -18.98
C GLY A 22 0.90 3.43 -18.12
N PHE A 23 1.03 3.47 -16.79
CA PHE A 23 -0.08 3.77 -15.90
C PHE A 23 -0.19 5.27 -15.62
N ALA A 24 -1.41 5.81 -15.56
CA ALA A 24 -1.67 7.09 -14.92
C ALA A 24 -1.62 6.91 -13.40
N VAL A 25 -0.85 7.73 -12.68
CA VAL A 25 -0.58 7.54 -11.26
C VAL A 25 -0.93 8.80 -10.47
N ILE A 26 -1.67 8.63 -9.39
CA ILE A 26 -1.91 9.65 -8.37
C ILE A 26 -1.31 9.20 -7.04
N VAL A 27 -0.68 10.14 -6.35
CA VAL A 27 -0.20 9.98 -4.97
C VAL A 27 -0.92 11.01 -4.10
N PRO A 28 -2.03 10.65 -3.42
CA PRO A 28 -2.71 11.57 -2.54
C PRO A 28 -1.88 11.84 -1.28
N ASP A 29 -1.83 13.09 -0.82
CA ASP A 29 -1.31 13.43 0.52
C ASP A 29 -2.40 13.13 1.56
N LEU A 30 -2.31 11.99 2.23
CA LEU A 30 -3.32 11.58 3.20
C LEU A 30 -3.21 12.31 4.55
N PHE A 31 -2.15 13.08 4.76
CA PHE A 31 -2.00 13.91 5.97
C PHE A 31 -2.45 15.37 5.80
N TRP A 32 -2.99 15.72 4.65
CA TRP A 32 -3.40 17.09 4.34
C TRP A 32 -4.37 17.71 5.36
N ARG A 33 -5.25 16.88 5.98
CA ARG A 33 -6.19 17.35 7.02
C ARG A 33 -5.51 17.77 8.31
N GLN A 34 -4.26 17.43 8.50
CA GLN A 34 -3.48 17.77 9.69
C GLN A 34 -2.71 19.09 9.54
N GLY A 35 -3.02 19.89 8.51
CA GLY A 35 -2.46 21.21 8.29
C GLY A 35 -1.06 21.24 7.68
N ALA A 36 -0.53 20.11 7.30
CA ALA A 36 0.71 20.03 6.54
C ALA A 36 0.39 20.07 5.04
N ALA A 37 0.72 21.17 4.39
CA ALA A 37 0.72 21.18 2.93
C ALA A 37 1.89 20.30 2.45
N LEU A 38 1.56 19.24 1.71
CA LEU A 38 2.52 18.26 1.18
C LEU A 38 3.46 17.75 2.27
N THR A 39 2.94 16.88 3.13
CA THR A 39 3.77 16.22 4.15
C THR A 39 4.81 15.37 3.45
N GLU A 40 6.02 15.87 3.43
CA GLU A 40 7.20 15.16 2.95
C GLU A 40 8.20 15.09 4.10
N LEU A 41 8.44 13.86 4.59
CA LEU A 41 9.49 13.60 5.54
C LEU A 41 10.64 12.93 4.77
N PRO A 42 11.70 13.69 4.41
CA PRO A 42 12.64 13.29 3.38
C PRO A 42 13.62 12.21 3.83
N ASP A 43 13.75 12.00 5.13
CA ASP A 43 14.68 11.05 5.72
C ASP A 43 14.04 10.23 6.86
N GLN A 44 14.82 9.34 7.44
CA GLN A 44 14.45 8.50 8.57
C GLN A 44 15.21 8.93 9.84
N SER A 45 15.58 10.20 9.95
CA SER A 45 16.12 10.74 11.18
C SER A 45 15.13 10.55 12.33
N GLU A 46 15.62 10.57 13.55
CA GLU A 46 14.78 10.45 14.74
C GLU A 46 13.69 11.52 14.76
N THR A 47 14.02 12.76 14.37
CA THR A 47 13.07 13.87 14.29
C THR A 47 11.98 13.62 13.27
N ALA A 48 12.33 13.18 12.06
CA ALA A 48 11.37 12.86 11.01
C ALA A 48 10.49 11.65 11.39
N THR A 49 11.08 10.65 12.01
CA THR A 49 10.37 9.46 12.50
C THR A 49 9.37 9.82 13.60
N ASN A 50 9.77 10.64 14.58
CA ASN A 50 8.86 11.12 15.62
C ASN A 50 7.69 11.92 15.04
N LYS A 51 7.97 12.78 14.06
CA LYS A 51 6.93 13.54 13.35
C LYS A 51 5.98 12.63 12.56
N ALA A 52 6.50 11.61 11.91
CA ALA A 52 5.70 10.61 11.21
C ALA A 52 4.74 9.88 12.16
N PHE A 53 5.21 9.48 13.34
CA PHE A 53 4.37 8.86 14.35
C PHE A 53 3.31 9.81 14.91
N GLU A 54 3.62 11.09 15.12
CA GLU A 54 2.60 12.09 15.53
C GLU A 54 1.46 12.21 14.50
N LEU A 55 1.81 12.25 13.22
CA LEU A 55 0.84 12.31 12.13
C LEU A 55 0.01 11.02 12.05
N TYR A 56 0.68 9.87 12.17
CA TYR A 56 0.02 8.56 12.16
C TYR A 56 -0.97 8.40 13.32
N GLN A 57 -0.60 8.80 14.54
CA GLN A 57 -1.49 8.70 15.71
C GLN A 57 -2.78 9.53 15.59
N LYS A 58 -2.75 10.60 14.79
CA LYS A 58 -3.90 11.47 14.52
C LYS A 58 -4.64 11.11 13.23
N PHE A 59 -4.15 10.09 12.53
CA PHE A 59 -4.70 9.71 11.24
C PHE A 59 -6.02 8.95 11.40
N ASP A 60 -7.02 9.42 10.67
CA ASP A 60 -8.33 8.78 10.58
C ASP A 60 -8.35 7.86 9.35
N VAL A 61 -8.34 6.56 9.60
CA VAL A 61 -8.26 5.53 8.57
C VAL A 61 -9.48 5.57 7.63
N GLU A 62 -10.67 5.81 8.15
CA GLU A 62 -11.90 5.87 7.35
C GLU A 62 -11.84 7.05 6.38
N LYS A 63 -11.46 8.23 6.86
CA LYS A 63 -11.25 9.40 5.99
C LYS A 63 -10.11 9.20 5.00
N GLY A 64 -9.10 8.41 5.35
CA GLY A 64 -8.04 8.01 4.41
C GLY A 64 -8.59 7.19 3.25
N VAL A 65 -9.50 6.27 3.50
CA VAL A 65 -10.19 5.51 2.45
C VAL A 65 -11.08 6.42 1.60
N ASP A 66 -11.77 7.41 2.20
CA ASP A 66 -12.56 8.40 1.45
C ASP A 66 -11.69 9.24 0.50
N ASP A 67 -10.49 9.65 0.94
CA ASP A 67 -9.54 10.39 0.10
C ASP A 67 -9.04 9.55 -1.08
N ILE A 68 -8.79 8.27 -0.83
CA ILE A 68 -8.42 7.32 -1.88
C ILE A 68 -9.59 7.16 -2.86
N ALA A 69 -10.82 7.02 -2.38
CA ALA A 69 -12.01 6.94 -3.23
C ALA A 69 -12.18 8.18 -4.13
N ALA A 70 -11.92 9.37 -3.59
CA ALA A 70 -11.93 10.61 -4.36
C ALA A 70 -10.85 10.64 -5.45
N SER A 71 -9.63 10.19 -5.13
CA SER A 71 -8.52 10.08 -6.08
C SER A 71 -8.80 9.10 -7.21
N LEU A 72 -9.39 7.94 -6.87
CA LEU A 72 -9.79 6.92 -7.85
C LEU A 72 -10.89 7.42 -8.78
N ARG A 73 -11.85 8.16 -8.26
CA ARG A 73 -12.92 8.78 -9.07
C ARG A 73 -12.33 9.74 -10.09
N TRP A 74 -11.40 10.61 -9.66
CA TRP A 74 -10.72 11.52 -10.57
C TRP A 74 -9.94 10.78 -11.67
N LEU A 75 -9.26 9.67 -11.34
CA LEU A 75 -8.58 8.82 -12.34
C LEU A 75 -9.57 8.22 -13.34
N ARG A 76 -10.72 7.72 -12.90
CA ARG A 76 -11.73 7.12 -13.76
C ARG A 76 -12.37 8.11 -14.73
N GLU A 77 -12.58 9.32 -14.26
CA GLU A 77 -13.21 10.40 -15.05
C GLU A 77 -12.23 11.05 -16.04
N ASN A 78 -10.94 10.73 -15.94
CA ASN A 78 -9.93 11.28 -16.84
C ASN A 78 -9.99 10.54 -18.18
N GLU A 79 -10.30 11.28 -19.26
CA GLU A 79 -10.46 10.76 -20.62
C GLU A 79 -9.20 10.09 -21.21
N ASN A 80 -8.03 10.32 -20.62
CA ASN A 80 -6.76 9.70 -21.01
C ASN A 80 -6.48 8.36 -20.29
N THR A 81 -7.43 7.83 -19.53
CA THR A 81 -7.31 6.55 -18.82
C THR A 81 -8.32 5.52 -19.34
N SER A 82 -8.07 4.25 -19.03
CA SER A 82 -8.99 3.16 -19.38
C SER A 82 -10.27 3.13 -18.52
N GLY A 83 -10.35 3.95 -17.48
CA GLY A 83 -11.40 3.88 -16.46
C GLY A 83 -11.20 2.76 -15.42
N LYS A 84 -10.30 1.81 -15.66
CA LYS A 84 -9.91 0.79 -14.67
C LYS A 84 -8.95 1.37 -13.64
N THR A 85 -9.08 0.98 -12.38
CA THR A 85 -8.29 1.55 -11.29
C THR A 85 -7.77 0.49 -10.33
N ALA A 86 -6.58 0.72 -9.79
CA ALA A 86 -5.99 -0.11 -8.73
C ALA A 86 -5.33 0.77 -7.67
N VAL A 87 -5.09 0.17 -6.52
CA VAL A 87 -4.34 0.80 -5.44
C VAL A 87 -3.08 -0.02 -5.13
N VAL A 88 -1.97 0.67 -4.91
CA VAL A 88 -0.73 0.10 -4.37
C VAL A 88 -0.34 0.92 -3.14
N GLY A 89 -0.15 0.26 -2.02
CA GLY A 89 0.14 0.94 -0.76
C GLY A 89 1.23 0.26 0.06
N TYR A 90 1.95 1.06 0.83
CA TYR A 90 3.11 0.65 1.62
C TYR A 90 2.92 1.00 3.10
N CYS A 91 3.21 0.09 4.02
CA CYS A 91 3.06 0.26 5.47
C CYS A 91 1.61 0.65 5.85
N LEU A 92 1.36 1.86 6.37
CA LEU A 92 0.02 2.43 6.53
C LEU A 92 -0.80 2.28 5.22
N GLY A 93 -0.18 2.61 4.10
CA GLY A 93 -0.78 2.46 2.78
C GLY A 93 -1.10 1.01 2.43
N GLY A 94 -0.39 0.02 2.97
CA GLY A 94 -0.69 -1.39 2.80
C GLY A 94 -2.00 -1.80 3.47
N LEU A 95 -2.27 -1.28 4.67
CA LEU A 95 -3.59 -1.40 5.32
C LEU A 95 -4.68 -0.71 4.51
N LEU A 96 -4.41 0.52 4.07
CA LEU A 96 -5.39 1.29 3.29
C LEU A 96 -5.68 0.64 1.93
N ALA A 97 -4.70 0.00 1.30
CA ALA A 97 -4.90 -0.78 0.09
C ALA A 97 -5.81 -2.00 0.33
N PHE A 98 -5.61 -2.72 1.44
CA PHE A 98 -6.50 -3.80 1.85
C PHE A 98 -7.95 -3.29 2.05
N LEU A 99 -8.14 -2.22 2.83
CA LEU A 99 -9.46 -1.64 3.07
C LEU A 99 -10.11 -1.13 1.78
N SER A 100 -9.35 -0.48 0.91
CA SER A 100 -9.82 -0.05 -0.40
C SER A 100 -10.28 -1.23 -1.26
N GLY A 101 -9.53 -2.34 -1.25
CA GLY A 101 -9.91 -3.58 -1.95
C GLY A 101 -11.17 -4.25 -1.40
N CYS A 102 -11.48 -4.01 -0.13
CA CYS A 102 -12.71 -4.51 0.49
C CYS A 102 -13.92 -3.59 0.21
N GLN A 103 -13.73 -2.27 0.23
CA GLN A 103 -14.82 -1.30 0.35
C GLN A 103 -15.10 -0.51 -0.93
N LEU A 104 -14.11 -0.40 -1.82
CA LEU A 104 -14.21 0.43 -3.02
C LEU A 104 -14.36 -0.43 -4.27
N ASP A 105 -15.00 0.14 -5.28
CA ASP A 105 -15.04 -0.46 -6.61
C ASP A 105 -13.71 -0.18 -7.33
N ILE A 106 -12.78 -1.12 -7.27
CA ILE A 106 -11.45 -1.06 -7.92
C ILE A 106 -11.15 -2.40 -8.60
N ASP A 107 -10.21 -2.42 -9.52
CA ASP A 107 -9.89 -3.61 -10.31
C ASP A 107 -8.76 -4.46 -9.71
N ALA A 108 -7.92 -3.88 -8.85
CA ALA A 108 -6.94 -4.60 -8.03
C ALA A 108 -6.50 -3.80 -6.80
N ALA A 109 -6.08 -4.51 -5.75
CA ALA A 109 -5.47 -3.94 -4.56
C ALA A 109 -4.14 -4.62 -4.24
N ILE A 110 -3.09 -3.86 -3.99
CA ILE A 110 -1.78 -4.38 -3.63
C ILE A 110 -1.28 -3.70 -2.34
N GLY A 111 -1.01 -4.47 -1.31
CA GLY A 111 -0.49 -4.00 -0.03
C GLY A 111 0.89 -4.54 0.26
N TYR A 112 1.82 -3.67 0.61
CA TYR A 112 3.16 -4.02 1.06
C TYR A 112 3.26 -3.80 2.58
N TYR A 113 3.66 -4.83 3.30
CA TYR A 113 3.87 -4.85 4.75
C TYR A 113 2.82 -4.03 5.51
N GLY A 114 1.55 -4.26 5.18
CA GLY A 114 0.42 -3.55 5.78
C GLY A 114 0.22 -3.92 7.25
N VAL A 115 0.26 -2.92 8.14
CA VAL A 115 0.12 -3.09 9.58
C VAL A 115 -1.33 -2.91 9.99
N GLY A 116 -1.89 -3.88 10.72
CA GLY A 116 -3.26 -3.79 11.25
C GLY A 116 -4.34 -4.41 10.36
N ILE A 117 -3.98 -5.15 9.31
CA ILE A 117 -4.94 -5.87 8.46
C ILE A 117 -5.72 -6.90 9.29
N GLU A 118 -5.08 -7.58 10.23
CA GLU A 118 -5.69 -8.56 11.13
C GLU A 118 -6.83 -7.97 11.97
N LYS A 119 -6.75 -6.70 12.31
CA LYS A 119 -7.80 -5.98 13.07
C LYS A 119 -8.99 -5.59 12.20
N ASN A 120 -8.91 -5.82 10.89
CA ASN A 120 -9.90 -5.42 9.89
C ASN A 120 -10.47 -6.60 9.10
N LEU A 121 -10.27 -7.84 9.57
CA LEU A 121 -10.72 -9.07 8.91
C LEU A 121 -12.24 -9.19 8.79
N GLN A 122 -13.01 -8.40 9.54
CA GLN A 122 -14.47 -8.30 9.36
C GLN A 122 -14.86 -7.87 7.94
N HIS A 123 -13.97 -7.21 7.21
CA HIS A 123 -14.21 -6.75 5.83
C HIS A 123 -13.81 -7.79 4.77
N LYS A 124 -13.15 -8.90 5.13
CA LYS A 124 -12.59 -9.87 4.17
C LYS A 124 -13.61 -10.44 3.18
N ASN A 125 -14.85 -10.59 3.61
CA ASN A 125 -15.94 -11.12 2.79
C ASN A 125 -16.45 -10.10 1.74
N MET A 126 -15.95 -8.88 1.75
CA MET A 126 -16.27 -7.83 0.78
C MET A 126 -15.31 -7.81 -0.41
N ILE A 127 -14.23 -8.57 -0.38
CA ILE A 127 -13.25 -8.64 -1.48
C ILE A 127 -13.94 -9.23 -2.72
N ARG A 128 -13.91 -8.51 -3.84
CA ARG A 128 -14.54 -8.89 -5.12
C ARG A 128 -13.56 -8.86 -6.30
N LYS A 129 -12.36 -8.37 -6.09
CA LYS A 129 -11.32 -8.20 -7.12
C LYS A 129 -9.98 -8.71 -6.61
N PRO A 130 -9.04 -9.00 -7.51
CA PRO A 130 -7.73 -9.50 -7.10
C PRO A 130 -7.02 -8.61 -6.08
N MET A 131 -6.52 -9.24 -5.05
CA MET A 131 -5.74 -8.60 -3.99
C MET A 131 -4.41 -9.33 -3.81
N MET A 132 -3.32 -8.58 -3.68
CA MET A 132 -1.98 -9.12 -3.43
C MET A 132 -1.38 -8.46 -2.20
N LEU A 133 -0.91 -9.26 -1.25
CA LEU A 133 -0.31 -8.79 -0.01
C LEU A 133 1.11 -9.31 0.11
N HIS A 134 2.06 -8.40 0.31
CA HIS A 134 3.48 -8.69 0.47
C HIS A 134 3.90 -8.46 1.92
N PHE A 135 4.46 -9.47 2.58
CA PHE A 135 4.92 -9.41 3.97
C PHE A 135 6.40 -9.78 4.09
N ALA A 136 7.08 -9.19 5.06
CA ALA A 136 8.45 -9.50 5.42
C ALA A 136 8.46 -10.54 6.56
N GLU A 137 9.40 -11.48 6.52
CA GLU A 137 9.45 -12.57 7.50
C GLU A 137 9.82 -12.09 8.92
N ASN A 138 10.71 -11.09 9.00
CA ASN A 138 11.21 -10.55 10.27
C ASN A 138 10.50 -9.27 10.71
N ASP A 139 9.35 -8.95 10.13
CA ASP A 139 8.59 -7.73 10.42
C ASP A 139 8.05 -7.73 11.86
N ALA A 140 8.60 -6.87 12.70
CA ALA A 140 8.14 -6.72 14.08
C ALA A 140 6.73 -6.11 14.21
N PHE A 141 6.26 -5.40 13.17
CA PHE A 141 4.90 -4.82 13.13
C PHE A 141 3.85 -5.81 12.62
N VAL A 142 4.28 -6.85 11.88
CA VAL A 142 3.42 -7.94 11.39
C VAL A 142 4.09 -9.28 11.74
N PRO A 143 4.08 -9.68 13.02
CA PRO A 143 4.79 -10.87 13.50
C PRO A 143 4.25 -12.16 12.88
N ALA A 144 4.99 -13.26 13.06
CA ALA A 144 4.69 -14.56 12.45
C ALA A 144 3.27 -15.05 12.75
N GLU A 145 2.78 -14.83 13.96
CA GLU A 145 1.44 -15.21 14.39
C GLU A 145 0.38 -14.45 13.58
N THR A 146 0.57 -13.14 13.39
CA THR A 146 -0.33 -12.30 12.58
C THR A 146 -0.32 -12.74 11.11
N ARG A 147 0.87 -13.01 10.53
CA ARG A 147 0.94 -13.51 9.14
C ARG A 147 0.22 -14.85 8.98
N LYS A 148 0.40 -15.77 9.94
CA LYS A 148 -0.31 -17.06 9.95
C LYS A 148 -1.83 -16.87 10.05
N GLU A 149 -2.30 -15.97 10.91
CA GLU A 149 -3.72 -15.63 11.00
C GLU A 149 -4.26 -15.12 9.65
N LEU A 150 -3.53 -14.25 8.96
CA LEU A 150 -3.89 -13.76 7.62
C LEU A 150 -3.91 -14.89 6.58
N GLU A 151 -2.91 -15.75 6.57
CA GLU A 151 -2.86 -16.93 5.69
C GLU A 151 -4.08 -17.85 5.90
N GLU A 152 -4.42 -18.17 7.15
CA GLU A 152 -5.57 -18.98 7.48
C GLU A 152 -6.89 -18.32 7.06
N ASN A 153 -7.02 -17.00 7.25
CA ASN A 153 -8.23 -16.26 6.89
C ASN A 153 -8.45 -16.07 5.40
N PHE A 154 -7.40 -16.15 4.59
CA PHE A 154 -7.48 -15.99 3.14
C PHE A 154 -7.23 -17.27 2.36
N SER A 155 -6.98 -18.42 3.03
CA SER A 155 -6.66 -19.71 2.40
C SER A 155 -7.69 -20.17 1.36
N ASP A 156 -8.96 -19.88 1.59
CA ASP A 156 -10.08 -20.29 0.74
C ASP A 156 -10.55 -19.18 -0.22
N ASN A 157 -9.78 -18.10 -0.37
CA ASN A 157 -10.13 -16.99 -1.24
C ASN A 157 -9.17 -16.85 -2.43
N ASP A 158 -9.53 -17.40 -3.58
CA ASP A 158 -8.73 -17.38 -4.81
C ASP A 158 -8.43 -15.96 -5.34
N LEU A 159 -9.12 -14.93 -4.84
CA LEU A 159 -8.84 -13.54 -5.19
C LEU A 159 -7.67 -12.95 -4.40
N VAL A 160 -7.23 -13.57 -3.31
CA VAL A 160 -6.18 -13.05 -2.45
C VAL A 160 -4.91 -13.88 -2.58
N SER A 161 -3.81 -13.22 -2.88
CA SER A 161 -2.48 -13.83 -2.86
C SER A 161 -1.61 -13.19 -1.80
N LEU A 162 -0.98 -14.02 -0.94
CA LEU A 162 -0.02 -13.57 0.05
C LEU A 162 1.38 -14.04 -0.33
N HIS A 163 2.34 -13.16 -0.17
CA HIS A 163 3.75 -13.44 -0.44
C HIS A 163 4.61 -13.03 0.76
N ASN A 164 5.28 -14.02 1.35
CA ASN A 164 6.25 -13.79 2.42
C ASN A 164 7.67 -13.76 1.84
N TYR A 165 8.48 -12.80 2.29
CA TYR A 165 9.86 -12.60 1.86
C TYR A 165 10.81 -12.97 2.99
N ALA A 166 11.51 -14.11 2.80
CA ALA A 166 12.41 -14.68 3.80
C ALA A 166 13.57 -13.74 4.12
N GLY A 167 13.90 -13.62 5.41
CA GLY A 167 15.00 -12.78 5.89
C GLY A 167 14.77 -11.28 5.83
N CYS A 168 13.67 -10.82 5.21
CA CYS A 168 13.34 -9.41 5.06
C CYS A 168 12.68 -8.84 6.31
N ASP A 169 12.82 -7.53 6.48
CA ASP A 169 12.23 -6.74 7.57
C ASP A 169 11.23 -5.71 7.01
N HIS A 170 10.50 -5.04 7.92
CA HIS A 170 9.53 -4.01 7.54
C HIS A 170 10.14 -2.95 6.62
N GLY A 171 9.47 -2.63 5.51
CA GLY A 171 9.96 -1.65 4.55
C GLY A 171 11.02 -2.20 3.58
N PHE A 172 11.12 -3.51 3.38
CA PHE A 172 12.10 -4.13 2.48
C PHE A 172 12.07 -3.61 1.05
N ALA A 173 10.93 -3.12 0.58
CA ALA A 173 10.79 -2.56 -0.77
C ALA A 173 11.19 -1.08 -0.86
N ARG A 174 11.43 -0.40 0.27
CA ARG A 174 11.73 1.04 0.30
C ARG A 174 13.17 1.32 -0.04
N THR A 175 13.43 1.81 -1.25
CA THR A 175 14.76 2.29 -1.67
C THR A 175 15.28 3.37 -0.74
N GLY A 176 16.57 3.28 -0.36
CA GLY A 176 17.19 4.19 0.59
C GLY A 176 16.83 3.93 2.06
N GLY A 177 15.93 2.99 2.36
CA GLY A 177 15.62 2.57 3.72
C GLY A 177 16.65 1.62 4.31
N GLY A 178 16.79 1.61 5.64
CA GLY A 178 17.72 0.74 6.34
C GLY A 178 17.46 -0.76 6.16
N ASN A 179 16.21 -1.14 5.88
CA ASN A 179 15.79 -2.52 5.67
C ASN A 179 15.59 -2.88 4.18
N TYR A 180 16.06 -2.02 3.26
CA TYR A 180 15.90 -2.29 1.83
C TYR A 180 16.61 -3.59 1.41
N ASP A 181 15.85 -4.51 0.86
CA ASP A 181 16.35 -5.71 0.23
C ASP A 181 16.07 -5.66 -1.27
N LYS A 182 17.13 -5.55 -2.08
CA LYS A 182 17.02 -5.39 -3.53
C LYS A 182 16.32 -6.58 -4.18
N ALA A 183 16.68 -7.80 -3.81
CA ALA A 183 16.14 -9.00 -4.44
C ALA A 183 14.64 -9.17 -4.14
N ALA A 184 14.25 -8.98 -2.88
CA ALA A 184 12.86 -9.04 -2.47
C ALA A 184 12.03 -7.90 -3.10
N ALA A 185 12.59 -6.68 -3.17
CA ALA A 185 11.95 -5.54 -3.81
C ALA A 185 11.70 -5.80 -5.32
N GLU A 186 12.69 -6.31 -6.05
CA GLU A 186 12.55 -6.63 -7.48
C GLU A 186 11.52 -7.75 -7.73
N ILE A 187 11.51 -8.79 -6.90
CA ILE A 187 10.55 -9.89 -7.02
C ILE A 187 9.12 -9.39 -6.72
N SER A 188 8.94 -8.66 -5.62
CA SER A 188 7.63 -8.13 -5.23
C SER A 188 7.07 -7.15 -6.25
N ASP A 189 7.92 -6.30 -6.80
CA ASP A 189 7.53 -5.35 -7.84
C ASP A 189 7.16 -6.04 -9.16
N THR A 190 7.90 -7.08 -9.55
CA THR A 190 7.56 -7.90 -10.72
C THR A 190 6.16 -8.52 -10.59
N ARG A 191 5.82 -9.06 -9.41
CA ARG A 191 4.50 -9.60 -9.10
C ARG A 191 3.41 -8.54 -9.15
N THR A 192 3.67 -7.39 -8.53
CA THR A 192 2.78 -6.22 -8.53
C THR A 192 2.49 -5.75 -9.95
N LEU A 193 3.52 -5.54 -10.78
CA LEU A 193 3.36 -5.11 -12.16
C LEU A 193 2.60 -6.13 -13.00
N ALA A 194 2.81 -7.43 -12.78
CA ALA A 194 2.07 -8.47 -13.47
C ALA A 194 0.57 -8.41 -13.13
N LEU A 195 0.22 -8.23 -11.84
CA LEU A 195 -1.17 -8.07 -11.42
C LEU A 195 -1.79 -6.79 -11.98
N LEU A 196 -1.10 -5.66 -11.90
CA LEU A 196 -1.59 -4.38 -12.45
C LEU A 196 -1.86 -4.48 -13.95
N LYS A 197 -0.92 -5.04 -14.73
CA LYS A 197 -1.13 -5.25 -16.18
C LYS A 197 -2.33 -6.16 -16.45
N LYS A 198 -2.46 -7.26 -15.73
CA LYS A 198 -3.61 -8.19 -15.90
C LYS A 198 -4.95 -7.54 -15.58
N SER A 199 -4.99 -6.65 -14.58
CA SER A 199 -6.24 -6.07 -14.08
C SER A 199 -6.65 -4.79 -14.80
N LEU A 200 -5.69 -3.99 -15.28
CA LEU A 200 -5.94 -2.66 -15.83
C LEU A 200 -5.89 -2.58 -17.36
N THR A 201 -5.36 -3.60 -18.02
CA THR A 201 -5.44 -3.76 -19.48
C THR A 201 -6.49 -4.82 -19.83
#